data_cf603975f3842b7e072ae91e9e1287f8
#
_entry.id   cf603975f3842b7e072ae91e9e1287f8
#
_cell.length_a   1.000
_cell.length_b   1.000
_cell.length_c   1.000
_cell.angle_alpha   90.00
_cell.angle_beta   90.00
_cell.angle_gamma   90.00
#
_symmetry.space_group_name_H-M   'P 1'
#
loop_
_entity.id
_entity.type
_entity.pdbx_description
1 polymer ?
#
loop_
_entity_poly.entity_id
_entity_poly.type
_entity_poly.pdbx_seq_one_letter_code
_entity_poly.pdbx_strand_id
1 'polypeptide(L)'
;MTVLSSHRRLRQALNQALDQALDDRIARNVARAFVGAIACAALCGLASPARADFRLCNNTASRVGIALGYKDAEGWTTEGWWNVSAHSCETLLRGTLVARYYYIYAVDYDRGGEWSGQAFMCSRDKEFTIRGTEDCLARGYDRTGFFEVDTGEQRAWTVQLTESGEQQKPGPGLPGLPNAPPGSPPLGTLPTSPGLPPAPLPGQPKQ
;
A
#
# COMPACT_ATOMS: atom_id res chain seq x y z
N MET A 1 65.36 15.04 61.41
CA MET A 1 65.12 15.11 59.92
C MET A 1 64.16 14.04 59.35
N THR A 2 63.47 13.24 60.15
CA THR A 2 62.73 12.08 59.70
C THR A 2 61.25 12.30 59.41
N VAL A 3 60.62 13.35 59.95
CA VAL A 3 59.19 13.62 59.86
C VAL A 3 58.80 14.25 58.52
N LEU A 4 59.64 15.02 57.85
CA LEU A 4 59.33 15.65 56.54
C LEU A 4 59.32 14.65 55.40
N SER A 5 60.05 13.55 55.48
CA SER A 5 60.08 12.53 54.44
C SER A 5 58.82 11.65 54.43
N SER A 6 58.20 11.43 55.58
CA SER A 6 56.98 10.65 55.75
C SER A 6 55.79 11.43 55.15
N HIS A 7 55.65 12.68 55.30
CA HIS A 7 54.59 13.51 54.76
C HIS A 7 54.64 13.62 53.23
N ARG A 8 55.82 13.58 52.61
CA ARG A 8 55.96 13.59 51.13
C ARG A 8 55.53 12.27 50.54
N ARG A 9 55.88 11.16 51.15
CA ARG A 9 55.48 9.80 50.68
C ARG A 9 53.96 9.65 50.79
N LEU A 10 53.33 10.09 51.84
CA LEU A 10 51.88 10.02 52.02
C LEU A 10 51.13 10.85 50.95
N ARG A 11 51.60 12.05 50.64
CA ARG A 11 51.02 12.89 49.59
C ARG A 11 51.18 12.27 48.19
N GLN A 12 52.33 11.67 47.92
CA GLN A 12 52.53 10.97 46.63
C GLN A 12 51.63 9.75 46.47
N ALA A 13 51.48 8.95 47.54
CA ALA A 13 50.57 7.81 47.51
C ALA A 13 49.09 8.22 47.32
N LEU A 14 48.71 9.34 47.98
CA LEU A 14 47.34 9.88 47.83
C LEU A 14 47.06 10.36 46.41
N ASN A 15 48.01 11.09 45.81
CA ASN A 15 47.87 11.57 44.43
C ASN A 15 47.81 10.41 43.43
N GLN A 16 48.67 9.40 43.59
CA GLN A 16 48.62 8.22 42.74
C GLN A 16 47.29 7.47 42.86
N ALA A 17 46.73 7.35 44.05
CA ALA A 17 45.43 6.69 44.24
C ALA A 17 44.28 7.50 43.64
N LEU A 18 44.34 8.84 43.68
CA LEU A 18 43.36 9.70 43.04
C LEU A 18 43.43 9.62 41.50
N ASP A 19 44.63 9.62 40.93
CA ASP A 19 44.84 9.53 39.50
C ASP A 19 44.31 8.18 38.96
N GLN A 20 44.64 7.08 39.66
CA GLN A 20 44.11 5.74 39.29
C GLN A 20 42.58 5.66 39.39
N ALA A 21 41.98 6.25 40.43
CA ALA A 21 40.53 6.26 40.58
C ALA A 21 39.82 7.10 39.48
N LEU A 22 40.48 8.16 39.00
CA LEU A 22 39.99 9.00 37.93
C LEU A 22 40.06 8.25 36.58
N ASP A 23 41.19 7.61 36.30
CA ASP A 23 41.38 6.83 35.07
C ASP A 23 40.40 5.67 34.99
N ASP A 24 40.13 4.95 36.07
CA ASP A 24 39.15 3.89 36.16
C ASP A 24 37.72 4.38 35.92
N ARG A 25 37.38 5.58 36.34
CA ARG A 25 36.07 6.20 36.09
C ARG A 25 35.90 6.57 34.59
N ILE A 26 36.94 7.19 34.04
CA ILE A 26 36.97 7.56 32.62
C ILE A 26 36.85 6.30 31.75
N ALA A 27 37.67 5.28 32.02
CA ALA A 27 37.64 4.01 31.28
C ALA A 27 36.25 3.35 31.30
N ARG A 28 35.60 3.32 32.48
CA ARG A 28 34.24 2.74 32.61
C ARG A 28 33.20 3.57 31.85
N ASN A 29 33.29 4.89 31.85
CA ASN A 29 32.34 5.73 31.13
C ASN A 29 32.53 5.64 29.61
N VAL A 30 33.77 5.57 29.13
CA VAL A 30 34.10 5.36 27.72
C VAL A 30 33.59 3.98 27.28
N ALA A 31 33.82 2.93 28.04
CA ALA A 31 33.32 1.58 27.72
C ALA A 31 31.79 1.54 27.64
N ARG A 32 31.07 2.21 28.55
CA ARG A 32 29.60 2.30 28.51
C ARG A 32 29.11 3.09 27.31
N ALA A 33 29.77 4.15 26.91
CA ALA A 33 29.44 4.92 25.73
C ALA A 33 29.62 4.10 24.44
N PHE A 34 30.69 3.30 24.34
CA PHE A 34 30.94 2.39 23.22
C PHE A 34 29.89 1.29 23.11
N VAL A 35 29.54 0.66 24.23
CA VAL A 35 28.49 -0.36 24.26
C VAL A 35 27.13 0.22 23.83
N GLY A 36 26.79 1.44 24.32
CA GLY A 36 25.57 2.14 23.91
C GLY A 36 25.55 2.48 22.41
N ALA A 37 26.67 2.94 21.87
CA ALA A 37 26.77 3.27 20.43
C ALA A 37 26.63 2.03 19.53
N ILE A 38 27.22 0.90 19.92
CA ILE A 38 27.09 -0.37 19.19
C ILE A 38 25.64 -0.88 19.24
N ALA A 39 24.97 -0.79 20.37
CA ALA A 39 23.58 -1.20 20.53
C ALA A 39 22.63 -0.33 19.65
N CYS A 40 22.83 0.98 19.60
CA CYS A 40 22.08 1.89 18.71
C CYS A 40 22.32 1.55 17.23
N ALA A 41 23.56 1.30 16.83
CA ALA A 41 23.90 0.96 15.46
C ALA A 41 23.26 -0.37 15.03
N ALA A 42 23.21 -1.35 15.91
CA ALA A 42 22.56 -2.64 15.66
C ALA A 42 21.04 -2.52 15.50
N LEU A 43 20.37 -1.64 16.24
CA LEU A 43 18.93 -1.39 16.10
C LEU A 43 18.58 -0.64 14.80
N CYS A 44 19.41 0.29 14.36
CA CYS A 44 19.18 1.02 13.10
C CYS A 44 19.39 0.13 11.85
N GLY A 45 20.19 -0.92 11.94
CA GLY A 45 20.44 -1.84 10.82
C GLY A 45 19.28 -2.77 10.47
N LEU A 46 18.23 -2.88 11.28
CA LEU A 46 17.06 -3.74 11.06
C LEU A 46 15.89 -3.03 10.34
N ALA A 47 16.01 -1.75 10.03
CA ALA A 47 15.02 -1.04 9.23
C ALA A 47 15.14 -1.50 7.78
N SER A 48 14.39 -2.54 7.41
CA SER A 48 14.21 -2.89 5.99
C SER A 48 13.62 -1.68 5.27
N PRO A 49 14.17 -1.27 4.11
CA PRO A 49 13.56 -0.20 3.33
C PRO A 49 12.15 -0.63 2.97
N ALA A 50 11.16 0.17 3.35
CA ALA A 50 9.79 -0.01 2.90
C ALA A 50 9.81 0.10 1.37
N ARG A 51 9.57 -1.02 0.68
CA ARG A 51 9.47 -1.01 -0.78
C ARG A 51 8.19 -0.28 -1.15
N ALA A 52 8.35 0.78 -1.89
CA ALA A 52 7.25 1.53 -2.46
C ALA A 52 6.89 0.89 -3.80
N ASP A 53 5.98 -0.08 -3.77
CA ASP A 53 5.60 -0.89 -4.94
C ASP A 53 4.07 -0.95 -5.06
N PHE A 54 3.56 -1.16 -6.28
CA PHE A 54 2.19 -1.58 -6.51
C PHE A 54 2.14 -3.10 -6.62
N ARG A 55 1.47 -3.74 -5.68
CA ARG A 55 1.38 -5.20 -5.58
C ARG A 55 -0.06 -5.67 -5.73
N LEU A 56 -0.20 -6.88 -6.21
CA LEU A 56 -1.48 -7.59 -6.20
C LEU A 56 -1.30 -8.95 -5.52
N CYS A 57 -2.19 -9.26 -4.58
CA CYS A 57 -2.29 -10.57 -3.94
C CYS A 57 -3.55 -11.29 -4.45
N ASN A 58 -3.35 -12.43 -5.05
CA ASN A 58 -4.41 -13.31 -5.49
C ASN A 58 -4.83 -14.23 -4.33
N ASN A 59 -5.97 -13.93 -3.71
CA ASN A 59 -6.52 -14.72 -2.61
C ASN A 59 -7.52 -15.79 -3.11
N THR A 60 -7.62 -15.98 -4.42
CA THR A 60 -8.46 -17.02 -5.02
C THR A 60 -7.74 -18.36 -5.06
N ALA A 61 -8.50 -19.43 -5.29
CA ALA A 61 -7.95 -20.77 -5.49
C ALA A 61 -7.50 -21.04 -6.94
N SER A 62 -7.61 -20.05 -7.84
CA SER A 62 -7.28 -20.15 -9.25
C SER A 62 -6.03 -19.35 -9.60
N ARG A 63 -5.40 -19.70 -10.70
CA ARG A 63 -4.38 -18.85 -11.33
C ARG A 63 -5.08 -17.73 -12.10
N VAL A 64 -4.63 -16.50 -11.92
CA VAL A 64 -5.20 -15.31 -12.54
C VAL A 64 -4.21 -14.59 -13.44
N GLY A 65 -4.69 -14.06 -14.56
CA GLY A 65 -3.95 -13.12 -15.40
C GLY A 65 -4.35 -11.69 -15.06
N ILE A 66 -3.37 -10.81 -14.91
CA ILE A 66 -3.58 -9.40 -14.52
C ILE A 66 -3.10 -8.49 -15.63
N ALA A 67 -3.92 -7.50 -15.98
CA ALA A 67 -3.52 -6.33 -16.74
C ALA A 67 -3.68 -5.08 -15.87
N LEU A 68 -2.75 -4.15 -16.01
CA LEU A 68 -2.67 -2.91 -15.23
C LEU A 68 -2.70 -1.70 -16.16
N GLY A 69 -3.54 -0.72 -15.81
CA GLY A 69 -3.58 0.59 -16.43
C GLY A 69 -3.12 1.67 -15.44
N TYR A 70 -2.33 2.60 -15.91
CA TYR A 70 -1.83 3.72 -15.10
C TYR A 70 -1.44 4.91 -15.95
N LYS A 71 -1.24 6.05 -15.31
CA LYS A 71 -0.74 7.25 -15.95
C LYS A 71 0.62 7.62 -15.36
N ASP A 72 1.61 7.72 -16.22
CA ASP A 72 2.96 8.19 -15.89
C ASP A 72 3.24 9.56 -16.54
N ALA A 73 4.51 10.00 -16.51
CA ALA A 73 4.96 11.25 -17.11
C ALA A 73 4.78 11.26 -18.64
N GLU A 74 4.76 10.10 -19.28
CA GLU A 74 4.62 9.93 -20.73
C GLU A 74 3.16 9.80 -21.18
N GLY A 75 2.22 9.62 -20.22
CA GLY A 75 0.79 9.51 -20.47
C GLY A 75 0.17 8.21 -19.97
N TRP A 76 -0.94 7.82 -20.56
CA TRP A 76 -1.63 6.58 -20.24
C TRP A 76 -0.91 5.37 -20.80
N THR A 77 -0.80 4.34 -19.96
CA THR A 77 -0.18 3.06 -20.32
C THR A 77 -1.04 1.93 -19.78
N THR A 78 -1.19 0.88 -20.58
CA THR A 78 -1.71 -0.42 -20.13
C THR A 78 -0.67 -1.50 -20.40
N GLU A 79 -0.47 -2.37 -19.42
CA GLU A 79 0.49 -3.47 -19.48
C GLU A 79 -0.19 -4.77 -19.03
N GLY A 80 0.24 -5.89 -19.54
CA GLY A 80 -0.18 -7.23 -19.19
C GLY A 80 0.64 -8.26 -19.97
N TRP A 81 0.68 -9.50 -19.57
CA TRP A 81 -0.09 -10.10 -18.49
C TRP A 81 0.86 -10.56 -17.39
N TRP A 82 0.54 -10.27 -16.14
CA TRP A 82 1.16 -10.93 -15.00
C TRP A 82 0.33 -12.16 -14.65
N ASN A 83 0.99 -13.33 -14.60
CA ASN A 83 0.35 -14.58 -14.18
C ASN A 83 0.59 -14.82 -12.71
N VAL A 84 -0.44 -14.68 -11.89
CA VAL A 84 -0.35 -14.78 -10.43
C VAL A 84 -1.00 -16.08 -9.98
N SER A 85 -0.20 -16.96 -9.39
CA SER A 85 -0.69 -18.25 -8.87
C SER A 85 -1.69 -18.05 -7.72
N ALA A 86 -2.51 -19.08 -7.49
CA ALA A 86 -3.40 -19.12 -6.33
C ALA A 86 -2.64 -18.80 -5.03
N HIS A 87 -3.24 -18.00 -4.16
CA HIS A 87 -2.71 -17.62 -2.84
C HIS A 87 -1.30 -17.01 -2.86
N SER A 88 -0.94 -16.32 -3.94
CA SER A 88 0.34 -15.64 -4.08
C SER A 88 0.20 -14.16 -4.37
N CYS A 89 1.29 -13.42 -4.20
CA CYS A 89 1.34 -11.99 -4.48
C CYS A 89 2.44 -11.70 -5.50
N GLU A 90 2.16 -10.75 -6.40
CA GLU A 90 3.12 -10.27 -7.40
C GLU A 90 3.27 -8.76 -7.33
N THR A 91 4.46 -8.26 -7.66
CA THR A 91 4.73 -6.84 -7.79
C THR A 91 4.53 -6.42 -9.23
N LEU A 92 3.47 -5.64 -9.48
CA LEU A 92 3.13 -5.18 -10.83
C LEU A 92 3.95 -3.96 -11.24
N LEU A 93 4.11 -2.97 -10.34
CA LEU A 93 5.02 -1.84 -10.56
C LEU A 93 6.01 -1.73 -9.40
N ARG A 94 7.26 -1.49 -9.75
CA ARG A 94 8.33 -1.26 -8.78
C ARG A 94 8.59 0.23 -8.61
N GLY A 95 8.87 0.63 -7.38
CA GLY A 95 9.17 2.01 -7.03
C GLY A 95 7.96 2.80 -6.58
N THR A 96 8.21 4.06 -6.27
CA THR A 96 7.19 4.97 -5.70
C THR A 96 6.06 5.21 -6.69
N LEU A 97 4.83 5.00 -6.23
CA LEU A 97 3.63 5.31 -7.00
C LEU A 97 3.55 6.82 -7.26
N VAL A 98 3.29 7.19 -8.52
CA VAL A 98 3.27 8.58 -8.98
C VAL A 98 1.86 9.10 -9.26
N ALA A 99 0.88 8.20 -9.32
CA ALA A 99 -0.53 8.53 -9.56
C ALA A 99 -1.38 8.08 -8.36
N ARG A 100 -2.52 8.73 -8.19
CA ARG A 100 -3.54 8.33 -7.21
C ARG A 100 -4.37 7.15 -7.69
N TYR A 101 -4.72 7.11 -8.98
CA TYR A 101 -5.60 6.11 -9.56
C TYR A 101 -4.83 5.13 -10.43
N TYR A 102 -5.08 3.86 -10.19
CA TYR A 102 -4.61 2.72 -10.98
C TYR A 102 -5.80 1.90 -11.42
N TYR A 103 -5.67 1.14 -12.49
CA TYR A 103 -6.77 0.41 -13.11
C TYR A 103 -6.36 -1.03 -13.32
N ILE A 104 -7.23 -1.97 -12.94
CA ILE A 104 -6.94 -3.39 -13.03
C ILE A 104 -8.02 -4.08 -13.85
N TYR A 105 -7.58 -5.00 -14.69
CA TYR A 105 -8.40 -6.03 -15.29
C TYR A 105 -7.77 -7.38 -14.97
N ALA A 106 -8.59 -8.36 -14.55
CA ALA A 106 -8.09 -9.67 -14.22
C ALA A 106 -8.99 -10.76 -14.82
N VAL A 107 -8.39 -11.89 -15.19
CA VAL A 107 -9.09 -13.06 -15.70
C VAL A 107 -8.71 -14.29 -14.90
N ASP A 108 -9.70 -15.13 -14.59
CA ASP A 108 -9.51 -16.44 -13.97
C ASP A 108 -9.28 -17.49 -15.07
N TYR A 109 -8.05 -18.05 -15.12
CA TYR A 109 -7.68 -19.04 -16.14
C TYR A 109 -8.20 -20.44 -15.87
N ASP A 110 -8.53 -20.77 -14.63
CA ASP A 110 -8.83 -22.15 -14.23
C ASP A 110 -10.35 -22.39 -14.16
N ARG A 111 -11.13 -21.37 -13.75
CA ARG A 111 -12.59 -21.47 -13.60
C ARG A 111 -13.37 -20.62 -14.60
N GLY A 112 -12.68 -19.70 -15.24
CA GLY A 112 -13.30 -18.66 -16.05
C GLY A 112 -13.87 -17.53 -15.18
N GLY A 113 -14.27 -16.44 -15.85
CA GLY A 113 -14.71 -15.21 -15.20
C GLY A 113 -13.63 -14.15 -15.17
N GLU A 114 -14.03 -12.96 -14.76
CA GLU A 114 -13.17 -11.79 -14.80
C GLU A 114 -13.51 -10.79 -13.68
N TRP A 115 -12.54 -9.97 -13.33
CA TRP A 115 -12.70 -8.77 -12.54
C TRP A 115 -12.50 -7.59 -13.48
N SER A 116 -13.60 -6.95 -13.83
CA SER A 116 -13.67 -5.84 -14.78
C SER A 116 -14.37 -4.63 -14.18
N GLY A 117 -14.37 -3.51 -14.90
CA GLY A 117 -15.00 -2.26 -14.47
C GLY A 117 -15.39 -1.36 -15.62
N GLN A 118 -15.62 -0.06 -15.34
CA GLN A 118 -16.15 0.89 -16.30
C GLN A 118 -15.08 1.80 -16.93
N ALA A 119 -13.82 1.70 -16.50
CA ALA A 119 -12.72 2.43 -17.12
C ALA A 119 -12.20 1.66 -18.34
N PHE A 120 -12.55 2.13 -19.53
CA PHE A 120 -12.15 1.43 -20.75
C PHE A 120 -10.74 1.80 -21.18
N MET A 121 -9.92 0.75 -21.37
CA MET A 121 -8.53 0.85 -21.82
C MET A 121 -8.22 -0.18 -22.87
N CYS A 122 -7.06 -0.04 -23.52
CA CYS A 122 -6.64 -0.98 -24.57
C CYS A 122 -5.92 -2.19 -23.96
N SER A 123 -6.24 -3.39 -24.44
CA SER A 123 -5.56 -4.63 -24.09
C SER A 123 -5.40 -5.54 -25.31
N ARG A 124 -4.77 -6.69 -25.13
CA ARG A 124 -4.76 -7.79 -26.11
C ARG A 124 -4.40 -9.11 -25.43
N ASP A 125 -4.62 -10.24 -26.11
CA ASP A 125 -4.42 -11.58 -25.55
C ASP A 125 -2.96 -11.92 -25.18
N LYS A 126 -1.98 -11.39 -25.93
CA LYS A 126 -0.57 -11.64 -25.67
C LYS A 126 -0.01 -10.57 -24.73
N GLU A 127 1.15 -10.83 -24.14
CA GLU A 127 1.91 -9.83 -23.39
C GLU A 127 1.98 -8.51 -24.15
N PHE A 128 1.79 -7.41 -23.44
CA PHE A 128 1.67 -6.08 -24.06
C PHE A 128 2.10 -4.95 -23.14
N THR A 129 2.57 -3.89 -23.80
CA THR A 129 2.65 -2.53 -23.27
C THR A 129 2.04 -1.60 -24.32
N ILE A 130 0.89 -1.00 -24.01
CA ILE A 130 0.15 -0.15 -24.95
C ILE A 130 0.10 1.26 -24.40
N ARG A 131 0.54 2.22 -25.19
CA ARG A 131 0.46 3.66 -24.87
C ARG A 131 -0.85 4.23 -25.39
N GLY A 132 -1.52 5.04 -24.55
CA GLY A 132 -2.80 5.67 -24.85
C GLY A 132 -3.98 4.72 -24.69
N THR A 133 -5.13 5.29 -24.37
CA THR A 133 -6.40 4.59 -24.13
C THR A 133 -7.44 4.82 -25.21
N GLU A 134 -7.09 5.68 -26.20
CA GLU A 134 -7.99 6.05 -27.29
C GLU A 134 -7.91 5.08 -28.45
N ASP A 135 -9.03 4.95 -29.17
CA ASP A 135 -9.13 4.25 -30.44
C ASP A 135 -8.57 2.82 -30.45
N CYS A 136 -8.78 2.07 -29.34
CA CYS A 136 -8.23 0.72 -29.18
C CYS A 136 -8.50 -0.17 -30.39
N LEU A 137 -9.75 -0.27 -30.82
CA LEU A 137 -10.16 -1.13 -31.94
C LEU A 137 -9.53 -0.71 -33.26
N ALA A 138 -9.49 0.59 -33.55
CA ALA A 138 -8.87 1.11 -34.77
C ALA A 138 -7.36 0.85 -34.81
N ARG A 139 -6.73 0.74 -33.64
CA ARG A 139 -5.31 0.42 -33.47
C ARG A 139 -5.01 -1.08 -33.41
N GLY A 140 -6.05 -1.94 -33.52
CA GLY A 140 -5.91 -3.40 -33.49
C GLY A 140 -5.79 -3.99 -32.09
N TYR A 141 -6.31 -3.31 -31.09
CA TYR A 141 -6.39 -3.76 -29.70
C TYR A 141 -7.82 -4.00 -29.27
N ASP A 142 -8.01 -4.73 -28.18
CA ASP A 142 -9.30 -4.88 -27.54
C ASP A 142 -9.60 -3.66 -26.67
N ARG A 143 -10.88 -3.32 -26.55
CA ARG A 143 -11.37 -2.29 -25.65
C ARG A 143 -11.94 -2.98 -24.41
N THR A 144 -11.18 -2.98 -23.32
CA THR A 144 -11.44 -3.76 -22.12
C THR A 144 -11.79 -2.85 -20.95
N GLY A 145 -12.75 -3.27 -20.12
CA GLY A 145 -13.17 -2.54 -18.93
C GLY A 145 -12.26 -2.89 -17.74
N PHE A 146 -11.60 -1.89 -17.18
CA PHE A 146 -10.78 -2.02 -15.97
C PHE A 146 -11.54 -1.45 -14.78
N PHE A 147 -11.36 -2.01 -13.58
CA PHE A 147 -11.84 -1.39 -12.35
C PHE A 147 -10.80 -0.45 -11.77
N GLU A 148 -11.28 0.63 -11.16
CA GLU A 148 -10.43 1.66 -10.58
C GLU A 148 -9.98 1.30 -9.17
N VAL A 149 -8.73 1.58 -8.87
CA VAL A 149 -8.10 1.48 -7.55
C VAL A 149 -7.63 2.86 -7.11
N ASP A 150 -8.30 3.44 -6.12
CA ASP A 150 -7.88 4.70 -5.49
C ASP A 150 -6.86 4.40 -4.39
N THR A 151 -5.61 4.79 -4.60
CA THR A 151 -4.53 4.62 -3.63
C THR A 151 -4.48 5.71 -2.57
N GLY A 152 -5.32 6.75 -2.66
CA GLY A 152 -5.30 7.89 -1.74
C GLY A 152 -3.97 8.63 -1.73
N GLU A 153 -3.25 8.66 -2.86
CA GLU A 153 -1.91 9.27 -3.02
C GLU A 153 -0.81 8.57 -2.18
N GLN A 154 -1.03 7.33 -1.78
CA GLN A 154 -0.02 6.54 -1.09
C GLN A 154 1.10 6.12 -2.05
N ARG A 155 2.32 6.03 -1.52
CA ARG A 155 3.51 5.69 -2.31
C ARG A 155 3.65 4.20 -2.60
N ALA A 156 2.91 3.37 -1.88
CA ALA A 156 2.85 1.92 -2.04
C ALA A 156 1.41 1.45 -1.85
N TRP A 157 1.00 0.45 -2.59
CA TRP A 157 -0.34 -0.11 -2.48
C TRP A 157 -0.35 -1.62 -2.71
N THR A 158 -1.28 -2.32 -2.06
CA THR A 158 -1.51 -3.74 -2.32
C THR A 158 -2.99 -3.99 -2.53
N VAL A 159 -3.33 -4.50 -3.70
CA VAL A 159 -4.68 -4.95 -4.04
C VAL A 159 -4.86 -6.40 -3.61
N GLN A 160 -6.00 -6.71 -3.00
CA GLN A 160 -6.42 -8.07 -2.67
C GLN A 160 -7.49 -8.50 -3.67
N LEU A 161 -7.18 -9.50 -4.50
CA LEU A 161 -8.13 -10.11 -5.40
C LEU A 161 -8.77 -11.31 -4.70
N THR A 162 -10.10 -11.28 -4.58
CA THR A 162 -10.90 -12.35 -3.95
C THR A 162 -11.82 -12.98 -4.97
N GLU A 163 -12.40 -14.14 -4.67
CA GLU A 163 -13.32 -14.85 -5.57
C GLU A 163 -14.43 -13.93 -6.12
N SER A 164 -14.65 -13.99 -7.42
CA SER A 164 -15.77 -13.28 -8.07
C SER A 164 -17.08 -13.93 -7.64
N GLY A 165 -17.81 -13.31 -6.75
CA GLY A 165 -19.10 -13.81 -6.29
C GLY A 165 -19.27 -13.97 -4.79
N GLU A 166 -18.26 -13.72 -4.00
CA GLU A 166 -18.44 -13.50 -2.56
C GLU A 166 -18.92 -12.06 -2.33
N GLN A 167 -20.10 -11.73 -2.87
CA GLN A 167 -20.96 -10.77 -2.20
C GLN A 167 -21.06 -11.29 -0.77
N GLN A 168 -20.50 -10.52 0.15
CA GLN A 168 -20.55 -10.75 1.59
C GLN A 168 -21.87 -11.39 1.98
N LYS A 169 -21.86 -12.73 2.11
CA LYS A 169 -22.87 -13.41 2.91
C LYS A 169 -22.73 -12.79 4.28
N PRO A 170 -23.79 -12.18 4.85
CA PRO A 170 -23.71 -11.66 6.20
C PRO A 170 -23.13 -12.77 7.07
N GLY A 171 -21.99 -12.50 7.71
CA GLY A 171 -21.37 -13.46 8.61
C GLY A 171 -22.41 -13.93 9.60
N PRO A 172 -22.31 -15.17 10.12
CA PRO A 172 -23.20 -15.64 11.17
C PRO A 172 -23.17 -14.60 12.28
N GLY A 173 -24.34 -13.96 12.53
CA GLY A 173 -24.49 -12.91 13.51
C GLY A 173 -23.87 -13.36 14.83
N LEU A 174 -23.07 -12.48 15.43
CA LEU A 174 -22.57 -12.67 16.79
C LEU A 174 -23.75 -13.12 17.68
N PRO A 175 -23.66 -14.23 18.42
CA PRO A 175 -24.68 -14.62 19.34
C PRO A 175 -24.68 -13.61 20.50
N GLY A 176 -25.70 -12.78 20.58
CA GLY A 176 -25.89 -11.93 21.76
C GLY A 176 -26.49 -10.55 21.57
N LEU A 177 -26.94 -10.13 20.38
CA LEU A 177 -27.79 -8.94 20.32
C LEU A 177 -29.27 -9.37 20.36
N PRO A 178 -30.10 -8.83 21.29
CA PRO A 178 -31.53 -9.12 21.32
C PRO A 178 -32.21 -8.60 20.08
N ASN A 179 -33.05 -9.45 19.48
CA ASN A 179 -33.91 -9.13 18.35
C ASN A 179 -34.62 -7.78 18.55
N ALA A 180 -34.51 -6.91 17.55
CA ALA A 180 -35.37 -5.74 17.47
C ALA A 180 -36.84 -6.17 17.49
N PRO A 181 -37.73 -5.44 18.20
CA PRO A 181 -39.15 -5.81 18.34
C PRO A 181 -39.80 -5.82 16.95
N PRO A 182 -40.76 -6.76 16.71
CA PRO A 182 -41.53 -6.79 15.48
C PRO A 182 -42.47 -5.60 15.46
N GLY A 183 -42.23 -4.63 14.55
CA GLY A 183 -43.11 -3.48 14.45
C GLY A 183 -42.52 -2.24 13.80
N SER A 184 -41.32 -2.29 13.23
CA SER A 184 -40.83 -1.15 12.44
C SER A 184 -41.54 -1.12 11.11
N PRO A 185 -42.26 -0.03 10.76
CA PRO A 185 -42.87 0.11 9.44
C PRO A 185 -41.81 0.16 8.36
N PRO A 186 -42.11 -0.32 7.12
CA PRO A 186 -41.20 -0.19 6.01
C PRO A 186 -40.89 1.28 5.80
N LEU A 187 -39.61 1.63 5.58
CA LEU A 187 -39.17 2.97 5.25
C LEU A 187 -40.01 3.47 4.09
N GLY A 188 -40.84 4.46 4.41
CA GLY A 188 -41.77 5.06 3.50
C GLY A 188 -41.04 5.66 2.29
N THR A 189 -41.64 5.44 1.14
CA THR A 189 -41.45 6.19 -0.10
C THR A 189 -41.23 7.67 0.21
N LEU A 190 -40.08 8.21 -0.25
CA LEU A 190 -39.80 9.64 -0.27
C LEU A 190 -40.93 10.38 -0.99
N PRO A 191 -41.45 11.48 -0.44
CA PRO A 191 -42.46 12.26 -1.11
C PRO A 191 -41.91 12.84 -2.40
N THR A 192 -42.60 12.60 -3.51
CA THR A 192 -42.35 13.18 -4.81
C THR A 192 -42.47 14.70 -4.67
N SER A 193 -41.39 15.44 -4.84
CA SER A 193 -41.41 16.89 -4.97
C SER A 193 -42.15 17.31 -6.25
N PRO A 194 -43.01 18.32 -6.18
CA PRO A 194 -43.71 18.84 -7.36
C PRO A 194 -42.70 19.46 -8.33
N GLY A 195 -42.88 19.15 -9.60
CA GLY A 195 -42.01 19.42 -10.74
C GLY A 195 -41.44 20.83 -10.84
N LEU A 196 -40.13 20.86 -11.02
CA LEU A 196 -39.45 21.96 -11.69
C LEU A 196 -39.60 21.78 -13.22
N PRO A 197 -39.88 22.87 -13.97
CA PRO A 197 -39.94 22.80 -15.42
C PRO A 197 -38.57 22.48 -16.00
N PRO A 198 -38.49 21.75 -17.14
CA PRO A 198 -37.22 21.37 -17.75
C PRO A 198 -36.45 22.63 -18.22
N ALA A 199 -35.14 22.63 -17.94
CA ALA A 199 -34.24 23.65 -18.42
C ALA A 199 -34.16 23.61 -19.97
N PRO A 200 -34.08 24.76 -20.66
CA PRO A 200 -33.98 24.79 -22.11
C PRO A 200 -32.62 24.24 -22.58
N LEU A 201 -32.68 23.40 -23.61
CA LEU A 201 -31.52 22.85 -24.32
C LEU A 201 -30.74 24.00 -24.99
N PRO A 202 -29.39 24.03 -24.92
CA PRO A 202 -28.60 25.03 -25.64
C PRO A 202 -28.51 24.66 -27.13
N GLY A 203 -28.87 25.62 -28.00
CA GLY A 203 -28.44 25.68 -29.39
C GLY A 203 -29.40 25.15 -30.45
N GLN A 204 -30.52 25.86 -30.73
CA GLN A 204 -31.07 25.89 -32.08
C GLN A 204 -30.82 27.24 -32.71
N PRO A 205 -30.29 27.32 -33.97
CA PRO A 205 -30.18 28.57 -34.68
C PRO A 205 -31.54 29.00 -35.14
N LYS A 206 -31.87 30.29 -34.93
CA LYS A 206 -33.09 30.94 -35.46
C LYS A 206 -32.96 31.04 -36.96
N GLN A 207 -34.00 30.56 -37.65
CA GLN A 207 -34.32 30.99 -39.00
C GLN A 207 -34.98 32.37 -38.96
#